data_85111c16370d4d68aa8e542757994b97
#
_entry.id   85111c16370d4d68aa8e542757994b97
#
_cell.length_a   1.000
_cell.length_b   1.000
_cell.length_c   1.000
_cell.angle_alpha   90.00
_cell.angle_beta   90.00
_cell.angle_gamma   90.00
#
_symmetry.space_group_name_H-M   'P 1'
#
loop_
_entity.id
_entity.type
_entity.pdbx_description
1 polymer ?
#
loop_
_entity_poly.entity_id
_entity_poly.type
_entity_poly.pdbx_seq_one_letter_code
_entity_poly.pdbx_strand_id
1 'polypeptide(L)'
;MIIPTEKRCIIIAEAGVNHNGDLTMAKQLVREAAEAGADYVKFQTFSADKLVTRTAKQAAYQKQNLQSKEDDSQYTMLKKLELSREDHYELVKTCNYYGINFLSTAFDNDNLIFLTKDLDLDYIKIPSGELNNYPYLKLAAQLDKPIILSTGMAELAEIVDTVELLERFGIPRDRIYILHCTTEYPALVSEVNLKAMDTIAAATGCKVGYSDHTMGIDVSVAAAARGAVVIEKHFTLDRSLPGPDHPASLEPDELKQMVIAIRNVQRALGDGVKKPASARECGNRNVARKSIVASRHIAAGEVFTEENLTTKRPGTGINPMRWEEVVGKTAKRAFAENDLIEL
;
A
#
# COMPACT_ATOMS: atom_id res chain seq x y z
N MET A 1 7.71 -5.62 -16.35
CA MET A 1 7.95 -5.10 -14.97
C MET A 1 7.11 -3.86 -14.72
N ILE A 2 6.35 -3.82 -13.62
CA ILE A 2 5.63 -2.63 -13.14
C ILE A 2 6.54 -1.92 -12.12
N ILE A 3 6.86 -0.63 -12.34
CA ILE A 3 7.69 0.15 -11.41
C ILE A 3 6.78 0.81 -10.37
N PRO A 4 6.98 0.55 -9.06
CA PRO A 4 6.19 1.18 -8.02
C PRO A 4 6.51 2.67 -7.90
N THR A 5 5.48 3.48 -7.75
CA THR A 5 5.58 4.93 -7.55
C THR A 5 4.55 5.36 -6.51
N GLU A 6 4.71 6.56 -5.92
CA GLU A 6 3.69 7.15 -5.04
C GLU A 6 2.32 7.29 -5.71
N LYS A 7 2.30 7.44 -7.05
CA LYS A 7 1.07 7.52 -7.84
C LYS A 7 0.50 6.16 -8.23
N ARG A 8 1.29 5.09 -8.13
CA ARG A 8 0.87 3.72 -8.42
C ARG A 8 1.53 2.76 -7.45
N CYS A 9 0.83 2.46 -6.37
CA CYS A 9 1.17 1.38 -5.47
C CYS A 9 1.02 0.03 -6.18
N ILE A 10 2.04 -0.81 -6.13
CA ILE A 10 1.94 -2.22 -6.55
C ILE A 10 1.18 -2.98 -5.47
N ILE A 11 0.20 -3.77 -5.89
CA ILE A 11 -0.55 -4.66 -5.01
C ILE A 11 -0.13 -6.10 -5.30
N ILE A 12 0.47 -6.74 -4.31
CA ILE A 12 0.90 -8.13 -4.33
C ILE A 12 -0.10 -8.96 -3.52
N ALA A 13 -0.86 -9.81 -4.21
CA ALA A 13 -1.70 -10.80 -3.58
C ALA A 13 -0.82 -12.01 -3.18
N GLU A 14 -0.56 -12.18 -1.89
CA GLU A 14 0.29 -13.24 -1.36
C GLU A 14 -0.52 -14.52 -1.17
N ALA A 15 -0.44 -15.41 -2.14
CA ALA A 15 -0.94 -16.78 -2.02
C ALA A 15 -0.11 -17.60 -1.00
N GLY A 16 1.17 -17.26 -0.89
CA GLY A 16 2.08 -17.88 0.06
C GLY A 16 2.09 -19.39 -0.08
N VAL A 17 1.71 -20.09 0.98
CA VAL A 17 1.54 -21.56 1.02
C VAL A 17 0.06 -21.98 1.12
N ASN A 18 -0.87 -21.08 0.91
CA ASN A 18 -2.32 -21.35 1.00
C ASN A 18 -2.87 -22.28 -0.10
N HIS A 19 -1.99 -22.75 -0.97
CA HIS A 19 -2.29 -23.83 -1.91
C HIS A 19 -2.17 -25.22 -1.29
N ASN A 20 -1.66 -25.37 -0.05
CA ASN A 20 -1.54 -26.65 0.66
C ASN A 20 -0.80 -27.76 -0.11
N GLY A 21 0.15 -27.42 -1.01
CA GLY A 21 0.86 -28.36 -1.87
C GLY A 21 0.06 -28.85 -3.09
N ASP A 22 -1.13 -28.29 -3.35
CA ASP A 22 -2.01 -28.64 -4.48
C ASP A 22 -1.90 -27.59 -5.60
N LEU A 23 -1.39 -28.02 -6.77
CA LEU A 23 -1.27 -27.17 -7.96
C LEU A 23 -2.63 -26.67 -8.46
N THR A 24 -3.70 -27.45 -8.32
CA THR A 24 -5.03 -27.04 -8.76
C THR A 24 -5.52 -25.86 -7.91
N MET A 25 -5.34 -25.96 -6.60
CA MET A 25 -5.64 -24.87 -5.67
C MET A 25 -4.77 -23.65 -5.95
N ALA A 26 -3.47 -23.84 -6.21
CA ALA A 26 -2.56 -22.77 -6.58
C ALA A 26 -3.02 -22.02 -7.85
N LYS A 27 -3.47 -22.73 -8.88
CA LYS A 27 -4.05 -22.14 -10.10
C LYS A 27 -5.36 -21.38 -9.84
N GLN A 28 -6.20 -21.85 -8.90
CA GLN A 28 -7.39 -21.13 -8.48
C GLN A 28 -7.01 -19.80 -7.78
N LEU A 29 -6.00 -19.81 -6.90
CA LEU A 29 -5.49 -18.58 -6.26
C LEU A 29 -4.98 -17.58 -7.31
N VAL A 30 -4.29 -18.02 -8.36
CA VAL A 30 -3.89 -17.13 -9.48
C VAL A 30 -5.10 -16.46 -10.11
N ARG A 31 -6.17 -17.22 -10.41
CA ARG A 31 -7.40 -16.67 -10.98
C ARG A 31 -8.04 -15.62 -10.06
N GLU A 32 -8.22 -15.94 -8.77
CA GLU A 32 -8.85 -15.03 -7.81
C GLU A 32 -8.04 -13.74 -7.64
N ALA A 33 -6.70 -13.82 -7.60
CA ALA A 33 -5.84 -12.63 -7.54
C ALA A 33 -5.98 -11.75 -8.79
N ALA A 34 -6.06 -12.35 -9.97
CA ALA A 34 -6.27 -11.63 -11.24
C ALA A 34 -7.66 -10.96 -11.28
N GLU A 35 -8.73 -11.67 -10.91
CA GLU A 35 -10.11 -11.16 -10.87
C GLU A 35 -10.29 -10.05 -9.81
N ALA A 36 -9.52 -10.09 -8.72
CA ALA A 36 -9.47 -9.02 -7.74
C ALA A 36 -8.76 -7.76 -8.27
N GLY A 37 -7.95 -7.87 -9.32
CA GLY A 37 -7.20 -6.76 -9.93
C GLY A 37 -5.88 -6.46 -9.26
N ALA A 38 -5.25 -7.43 -8.59
CA ALA A 38 -3.90 -7.33 -8.08
C ALA A 38 -2.88 -7.20 -9.23
N ASP A 39 -1.73 -6.59 -8.96
CA ASP A 39 -0.66 -6.45 -9.97
C ASP A 39 0.20 -7.71 -10.06
N TYR A 40 0.41 -8.38 -8.93
CA TYR A 40 1.16 -9.64 -8.81
C TYR A 40 0.41 -10.62 -7.92
N VAL A 41 0.51 -11.91 -8.26
CA VAL A 41 0.26 -13.00 -7.33
C VAL A 41 1.59 -13.57 -6.89
N LYS A 42 1.79 -13.76 -5.56
CA LYS A 42 3.07 -14.22 -5.03
C LYS A 42 2.92 -15.55 -4.29
N PHE A 43 3.88 -16.42 -4.52
CA PHE A 43 4.04 -17.72 -3.87
C PHE A 43 5.33 -17.77 -3.05
N GLN A 44 5.61 -18.92 -2.46
CA GLN A 44 6.84 -19.20 -1.74
C GLN A 44 7.53 -20.41 -2.39
N THR A 45 8.84 -20.29 -2.62
CA THR A 45 9.65 -21.32 -3.27
C THR A 45 10.78 -21.73 -2.35
N PHE A 46 10.71 -22.94 -1.84
CA PHE A 46 11.68 -23.48 -0.88
C PHE A 46 11.83 -24.99 -1.03
N SER A 47 12.95 -25.49 -0.53
CA SER A 47 13.13 -26.89 -0.18
C SER A 47 13.26 -27.01 1.33
N ALA A 48 12.41 -27.79 1.97
CA ALA A 48 12.46 -28.01 3.41
C ALA A 48 13.84 -28.54 3.86
N ASP A 49 14.50 -29.34 3.01
CA ASP A 49 15.86 -29.86 3.26
C ASP A 49 16.93 -28.75 3.30
N LYS A 50 16.69 -27.60 2.66
CA LYS A 50 17.62 -26.46 2.60
C LYS A 50 17.23 -25.34 3.54
N LEU A 51 15.96 -25.25 3.88
CA LEU A 51 15.41 -24.14 4.67
C LEU A 51 15.57 -24.37 6.18
N VAL A 52 15.32 -25.59 6.64
CA VAL A 52 15.28 -25.88 8.10
C VAL A 52 16.06 -27.11 8.48
N THR A 53 16.59 -27.12 9.70
CA THR A 53 17.15 -28.33 10.29
C THR A 53 16.03 -29.33 10.63
N ARG A 54 16.36 -30.63 10.69
CA ARG A 54 15.39 -31.69 11.07
C ARG A 54 14.79 -31.51 12.46
N THR A 55 15.43 -30.73 13.32
CA THR A 55 15.04 -30.48 14.71
C THR A 55 14.28 -29.17 14.89
N ALA A 56 14.11 -28.37 13.83
CA ALA A 56 13.41 -27.10 13.89
C ALA A 56 11.94 -27.28 14.28
N LYS A 57 11.46 -26.44 15.19
CA LYS A 57 10.10 -26.45 15.69
C LYS A 57 9.26 -25.38 14.97
N GLN A 58 7.97 -25.67 14.81
CA GLN A 58 7.00 -24.70 14.33
C GLN A 58 6.93 -23.47 15.26
N ALA A 59 6.71 -22.29 14.68
CA ALA A 59 6.42 -21.09 15.46
C ALA A 59 5.09 -21.23 16.21
N ALA A 60 4.89 -20.43 17.27
CA ALA A 60 3.71 -20.52 18.11
C ALA A 60 2.41 -20.35 17.31
N TYR A 61 2.35 -19.36 16.41
CA TYR A 61 1.19 -19.12 15.56
C TYR A 61 0.93 -20.28 14.58
N GLN A 62 1.99 -20.92 14.04
CA GLN A 62 1.85 -22.08 13.15
C GLN A 62 1.21 -23.27 13.87
N LYS A 63 1.64 -23.55 15.11
CA LYS A 63 1.03 -24.59 15.95
C LYS A 63 -0.45 -24.31 16.22
N GLN A 64 -0.76 -23.05 16.53
CA GLN A 64 -2.12 -22.61 16.81
C GLN A 64 -3.01 -22.75 15.57
N ASN A 65 -2.55 -22.27 14.41
CA ASN A 65 -3.31 -22.26 13.16
C ASN A 65 -3.52 -23.68 12.59
N LEU A 66 -2.51 -24.54 12.71
CA LEU A 66 -2.60 -25.94 12.26
C LEU A 66 -3.40 -26.85 13.20
N GLN A 67 -3.64 -26.44 14.45
CA GLN A 67 -4.30 -27.24 15.48
C GLN A 67 -3.71 -28.67 15.62
N SER A 68 -2.48 -28.89 15.15
CA SER A 68 -1.81 -30.18 15.15
C SER A 68 -1.27 -30.50 16.56
N LYS A 69 -1.75 -31.59 17.14
CA LYS A 69 -1.31 -32.06 18.46
C LYS A 69 -0.15 -33.07 18.44
N GLU A 70 0.12 -33.64 17.27
CA GLU A 70 1.00 -34.83 17.14
C GLU A 70 2.39 -34.53 16.61
N ASP A 71 2.56 -33.51 15.75
CA ASP A 71 3.86 -33.17 15.14
C ASP A 71 4.08 -31.66 15.16
N ASP A 72 5.10 -31.20 15.91
CA ASP A 72 5.52 -29.81 15.95
C ASP A 72 6.76 -29.54 15.06
N SER A 73 7.10 -30.47 14.17
CA SER A 73 8.22 -30.35 13.24
C SER A 73 7.92 -29.34 12.14
N GLN A 74 8.72 -28.28 12.05
CA GLN A 74 8.66 -27.34 10.96
C GLN A 74 9.03 -28.00 9.62
N TYR A 75 10.00 -28.93 9.66
CA TYR A 75 10.41 -29.67 8.47
C TYR A 75 9.24 -30.48 7.85
N THR A 76 8.51 -31.25 8.66
CA THR A 76 7.37 -32.05 8.18
C THR A 76 6.26 -31.17 7.61
N MET A 77 5.99 -30.03 8.24
CA MET A 77 5.03 -29.04 7.74
C MET A 77 5.44 -28.51 6.37
N LEU A 78 6.66 -27.97 6.27
CA LEU A 78 7.16 -27.38 5.02
C LEU A 78 7.22 -28.40 3.88
N LYS A 79 7.62 -29.64 4.16
CA LYS A 79 7.73 -30.69 3.12
C LYS A 79 6.41 -30.97 2.43
N LYS A 80 5.28 -30.79 3.09
CA LYS A 80 3.94 -30.94 2.50
C LYS A 80 3.51 -29.74 1.64
N LEU A 81 4.17 -28.61 1.83
CA LEU A 81 3.82 -27.32 1.18
C LEU A 81 4.75 -26.97 0.01
N GLU A 82 5.75 -27.81 -0.29
CA GLU A 82 6.64 -27.61 -1.43
C GLU A 82 5.86 -27.69 -2.75
N LEU A 83 6.18 -26.79 -3.68
CA LEU A 83 5.83 -26.89 -5.10
C LEU A 83 7.06 -27.26 -5.91
N SER A 84 6.91 -28.12 -6.90
CA SER A 84 7.99 -28.50 -7.81
C SER A 84 8.36 -27.36 -8.76
N ARG A 85 9.48 -27.44 -9.46
CA ARG A 85 9.84 -26.50 -10.52
C ARG A 85 8.85 -26.54 -11.68
N GLU A 86 8.36 -27.73 -11.99
CA GLU A 86 7.34 -27.97 -13.01
C GLU A 86 6.03 -27.23 -12.66
N ASP A 87 5.63 -27.25 -11.38
CA ASP A 87 4.46 -26.51 -10.90
C ASP A 87 4.64 -25.00 -11.08
N HIS A 88 5.85 -24.48 -10.83
CA HIS A 88 6.13 -23.06 -11.05
C HIS A 88 5.98 -22.65 -12.52
N TYR A 89 6.46 -23.46 -13.46
CA TYR A 89 6.24 -23.20 -14.89
C TYR A 89 4.76 -23.20 -15.26
N GLU A 90 3.97 -24.10 -14.67
CA GLU A 90 2.52 -24.15 -14.86
C GLU A 90 1.81 -22.93 -14.25
N LEU A 91 2.28 -22.45 -13.09
CA LEU A 91 1.74 -21.23 -12.47
C LEU A 91 2.07 -19.99 -13.31
N VAL A 92 3.27 -19.87 -13.85
CA VAL A 92 3.63 -18.77 -14.77
C VAL A 92 2.74 -18.78 -16.00
N LYS A 93 2.48 -19.96 -16.61
CA LYS A 93 1.52 -20.07 -17.73
C LYS A 93 0.11 -19.65 -17.34
N THR A 94 -0.33 -20.04 -16.14
CA THR A 94 -1.64 -19.66 -15.61
C THR A 94 -1.74 -18.16 -15.38
N CYS A 95 -0.69 -17.54 -14.83
CA CYS A 95 -0.61 -16.08 -14.66
C CYS A 95 -0.69 -15.35 -16.00
N ASN A 96 0.03 -15.82 -17.01
CA ASN A 96 -0.02 -15.25 -18.36
C ASN A 96 -1.43 -15.38 -18.98
N TYR A 97 -2.12 -16.48 -18.74
CA TYR A 97 -3.48 -16.70 -19.23
C TYR A 97 -4.47 -15.69 -18.60
N TYR A 98 -4.36 -15.43 -17.30
CA TYR A 98 -5.23 -14.48 -16.60
C TYR A 98 -4.74 -13.03 -16.65
N GLY A 99 -3.55 -12.76 -17.20
CA GLY A 99 -3.01 -11.39 -17.34
C GLY A 99 -2.53 -10.78 -16.04
N ILE A 100 -2.09 -11.58 -15.08
CA ILE A 100 -1.47 -11.15 -13.81
C ILE A 100 0.02 -11.51 -13.80
N ASN A 101 0.87 -10.73 -13.14
CA ASN A 101 2.28 -11.06 -13.05
C ASN A 101 2.54 -12.09 -11.94
N PHE A 102 3.44 -13.04 -12.23
CA PHE A 102 3.89 -14.02 -11.25
C PHE A 102 5.05 -13.47 -10.43
N LEU A 103 5.05 -13.72 -9.12
CA LEU A 103 6.16 -13.48 -8.21
C LEU A 103 6.31 -14.64 -7.25
N SER A 104 7.51 -14.88 -6.73
CA SER A 104 7.72 -15.84 -5.65
C SER A 104 8.89 -15.42 -4.76
N THR A 105 8.81 -15.79 -3.49
CA THR A 105 9.88 -15.59 -2.51
C THR A 105 10.73 -16.84 -2.45
N ALA A 106 12.04 -16.72 -2.75
CA ALA A 106 12.98 -17.82 -2.51
C ALA A 106 13.47 -17.81 -1.06
N PHE A 107 13.64 -19.00 -0.49
CA PHE A 107 14.20 -19.19 0.85
C PHE A 107 15.53 -19.97 0.86
N ASP A 108 16.11 -20.19 -0.31
CA ASP A 108 17.45 -20.76 -0.49
C ASP A 108 18.08 -20.29 -1.79
N ASN A 109 19.41 -20.43 -1.88
CA ASN A 109 20.18 -19.92 -3.01
C ASN A 109 19.82 -20.55 -4.35
N ASP A 110 19.52 -21.86 -4.39
CA ASP A 110 19.20 -22.55 -5.65
C ASP A 110 17.85 -22.10 -6.18
N ASN A 111 16.88 -21.90 -5.28
CA ASN A 111 15.59 -21.38 -5.65
C ASN A 111 15.64 -19.89 -6.02
N LEU A 112 16.52 -19.10 -5.37
CA LEU A 112 16.75 -17.72 -5.79
C LEU A 112 17.30 -17.64 -7.22
N ILE A 113 18.26 -18.50 -7.58
CA ILE A 113 18.79 -18.59 -8.95
C ILE A 113 17.68 -19.03 -9.91
N PHE A 114 16.93 -20.08 -9.58
CA PHE A 114 15.83 -20.58 -10.40
C PHE A 114 14.79 -19.48 -10.70
N LEU A 115 14.30 -18.78 -9.69
CA LEU A 115 13.32 -17.72 -9.89
C LEU A 115 13.87 -16.57 -10.75
N THR A 116 15.15 -16.26 -10.61
CA THR A 116 15.75 -15.11 -11.27
C THR A 116 16.27 -15.41 -12.66
N LYS A 117 16.88 -16.60 -12.87
CA LYS A 117 17.53 -16.95 -14.15
C LYS A 117 16.64 -17.80 -15.06
N ASP A 118 15.92 -18.77 -14.50
CA ASP A 118 15.11 -19.69 -15.29
C ASP A 118 13.71 -19.14 -15.54
N LEU A 119 13.07 -18.51 -14.52
CA LEU A 119 11.75 -17.87 -14.65
C LEU A 119 11.81 -16.38 -15.00
N ASP A 120 12.98 -15.77 -14.91
CA ASP A 120 13.26 -14.35 -15.23
C ASP A 120 12.30 -13.36 -14.53
N LEU A 121 12.02 -13.57 -13.24
CA LEU A 121 11.10 -12.73 -12.49
C LEU A 121 11.55 -11.28 -12.45
N ASP A 122 10.58 -10.35 -12.42
CA ASP A 122 10.78 -8.90 -12.41
C ASP A 122 11.54 -8.39 -11.18
N TYR A 123 11.32 -9.03 -10.02
CA TYR A 123 11.84 -8.64 -8.72
C TYR A 123 12.43 -9.83 -7.98
N ILE A 124 13.42 -9.58 -7.16
CA ILE A 124 13.81 -10.48 -6.07
C ILE A 124 13.04 -10.07 -4.82
N LYS A 125 12.22 -10.98 -4.29
CA LYS A 125 11.57 -10.79 -2.98
C LYS A 125 12.42 -11.45 -1.91
N ILE A 126 12.89 -10.64 -0.97
CA ILE A 126 13.66 -11.08 0.20
C ILE A 126 12.72 -11.08 1.42
N PRO A 127 12.46 -12.23 2.04
CA PRO A 127 11.59 -12.32 3.22
C PRO A 127 12.31 -11.80 4.47
N SER A 128 11.56 -11.46 5.51
CA SER A 128 12.09 -10.93 6.76
C SER A 128 13.16 -11.81 7.42
N GLY A 129 13.02 -13.13 7.29
CA GLY A 129 13.98 -14.10 7.84
C GLY A 129 15.35 -14.09 7.18
N GLU A 130 15.47 -13.54 5.96
CA GLU A 130 16.72 -13.46 5.21
C GLU A 130 17.43 -12.09 5.34
N LEU A 131 16.88 -11.17 6.12
CA LEU A 131 17.39 -9.80 6.24
C LEU A 131 18.86 -9.73 6.70
N ASN A 132 19.30 -10.65 7.54
CA ASN A 132 20.67 -10.74 8.05
C ASN A 132 21.48 -11.91 7.44
N ASN A 133 20.95 -12.58 6.41
CA ASN A 133 21.61 -13.68 5.72
C ASN A 133 22.62 -13.16 4.68
N TYR A 134 23.83 -12.83 5.13
CA TYR A 134 24.86 -12.24 4.28
C TYR A 134 25.12 -13.02 2.97
N PRO A 135 25.29 -14.36 2.95
CA PRO A 135 25.53 -15.10 1.71
C PRO A 135 24.35 -14.98 0.72
N TYR A 136 23.13 -15.02 1.22
CA TYR A 136 21.92 -14.87 0.42
C TYR A 136 21.78 -13.45 -0.16
N LEU A 137 22.01 -12.41 0.65
CA LEU A 137 21.97 -11.00 0.24
C LEU A 137 23.02 -10.69 -0.83
N LYS A 138 24.25 -11.24 -0.67
CA LYS A 138 25.29 -11.11 -1.68
C LYS A 138 24.90 -11.72 -3.01
N LEU A 139 24.35 -12.94 -3.00
CA LEU A 139 23.85 -13.61 -4.20
C LEU A 139 22.70 -12.82 -4.83
N ALA A 140 21.73 -12.36 -4.04
CA ALA A 140 20.62 -11.55 -4.52
C ALA A 140 21.09 -10.30 -5.27
N ALA A 141 22.09 -9.60 -4.72
CA ALA A 141 22.66 -8.43 -5.39
C ALA A 141 23.38 -8.79 -6.70
N GLN A 142 24.12 -9.92 -6.74
CA GLN A 142 24.80 -10.38 -7.96
C GLN A 142 23.87 -10.77 -9.10
N LEU A 143 22.60 -11.07 -8.80
CA LEU A 143 21.58 -11.38 -9.79
C LEU A 143 20.98 -10.13 -10.46
N ASP A 144 21.31 -8.93 -9.97
CA ASP A 144 21.04 -7.61 -10.55
C ASP A 144 19.57 -7.35 -10.94
N LYS A 145 18.64 -7.77 -10.09
CA LYS A 145 17.21 -7.40 -10.20
C LYS A 145 16.83 -6.38 -9.12
N PRO A 146 15.78 -5.58 -9.32
CA PRO A 146 15.20 -4.77 -8.24
C PRO A 146 14.77 -5.66 -7.06
N ILE A 147 14.95 -5.17 -5.84
CA ILE A 147 14.72 -5.93 -4.62
C ILE A 147 13.50 -5.39 -3.88
N ILE A 148 12.62 -6.30 -3.44
CA ILE A 148 11.56 -6.03 -2.46
C ILE A 148 11.97 -6.72 -1.16
N LEU A 149 12.36 -5.95 -0.13
CA LEU A 149 12.90 -6.42 1.14
C LEU A 149 11.88 -6.26 2.25
N SER A 150 11.43 -7.36 2.87
CA SER A 150 10.61 -7.32 4.08
C SER A 150 11.45 -7.20 5.34
N THR A 151 10.95 -6.49 6.36
CA THR A 151 11.71 -6.09 7.55
C THR A 151 11.03 -6.46 8.88
N GLY A 152 10.19 -7.49 8.88
CA GLY A 152 9.61 -8.02 10.12
C GLY A 152 10.69 -8.48 11.09
N MET A 153 10.47 -8.31 12.40
CA MET A 153 11.39 -8.64 13.49
C MET A 153 12.67 -7.78 13.55
N ALA A 154 12.92 -6.92 12.54
CA ALA A 154 14.16 -6.16 12.46
C ALA A 154 14.09 -4.82 13.22
N GLU A 155 15.22 -4.43 13.79
CA GLU A 155 15.46 -3.07 14.25
C GLU A 155 15.91 -2.17 13.09
N LEU A 156 15.73 -0.85 13.26
CA LEU A 156 16.07 0.12 12.22
C LEU A 156 17.54 0.02 11.78
N ALA A 157 18.46 -0.23 12.71
CA ALA A 157 19.88 -0.37 12.42
C ALA A 157 20.16 -1.56 11.49
N GLU A 158 19.52 -2.70 11.71
CA GLU A 158 19.66 -3.89 10.87
C GLU A 158 19.15 -3.64 9.43
N ILE A 159 18.07 -2.86 9.30
CA ILE A 159 17.54 -2.47 7.99
C ILE A 159 18.54 -1.59 7.25
N VAL A 160 19.13 -0.59 7.93
CA VAL A 160 20.14 0.29 7.35
C VAL A 160 21.37 -0.51 6.92
N ASP A 161 21.90 -1.38 7.79
CA ASP A 161 23.05 -2.23 7.49
C ASP A 161 22.81 -3.13 6.26
N THR A 162 21.60 -3.67 6.13
CA THR A 162 21.20 -4.51 4.99
C THR A 162 21.15 -3.69 3.69
N VAL A 163 20.58 -2.49 3.72
CA VAL A 163 20.53 -1.60 2.55
C VAL A 163 21.96 -1.20 2.12
N GLU A 164 22.81 -0.82 3.07
CA GLU A 164 24.21 -0.48 2.78
C GLU A 164 25.01 -1.66 2.23
N LEU A 165 24.72 -2.88 2.69
CA LEU A 165 25.30 -4.10 2.16
C LEU A 165 24.90 -4.33 0.70
N LEU A 166 23.62 -4.22 0.38
CA LEU A 166 23.10 -4.36 -0.99
C LEU A 166 23.67 -3.29 -1.92
N GLU A 167 23.79 -2.04 -1.43
CA GLU A 167 24.40 -0.93 -2.18
C GLU A 167 25.88 -1.19 -2.46
N ARG A 168 26.65 -1.69 -1.48
CA ARG A 168 28.06 -2.11 -1.69
C ARG A 168 28.21 -3.21 -2.73
N PHE A 169 27.19 -4.05 -2.90
CA PHE A 169 27.18 -5.10 -3.94
C PHE A 169 26.60 -4.62 -5.27
N GLY A 170 26.28 -3.33 -5.41
CA GLY A 170 25.92 -2.71 -6.69
C GLY A 170 24.43 -2.49 -6.92
N ILE A 171 23.54 -2.76 -5.94
CA ILE A 171 22.12 -2.45 -6.07
C ILE A 171 21.86 -1.04 -5.55
N PRO A 172 21.53 -0.06 -6.40
CA PRO A 172 21.27 1.31 -5.96
C PRO A 172 19.94 1.39 -5.18
N ARG A 173 19.85 2.36 -4.26
CA ARG A 173 18.72 2.52 -3.33
C ARG A 173 17.38 2.72 -4.03
N ASP A 174 17.35 3.31 -5.21
CA ASP A 174 16.13 3.51 -6.02
C ASP A 174 15.56 2.21 -6.61
N ARG A 175 16.35 1.13 -6.57
CA ARG A 175 15.95 -0.24 -6.93
C ARG A 175 15.66 -1.12 -5.71
N ILE A 176 15.70 -0.57 -4.49
CA ILE A 176 15.34 -1.28 -3.25
C ILE A 176 14.02 -0.72 -2.73
N TYR A 177 13.03 -1.61 -2.56
CA TYR A 177 11.71 -1.32 -2.02
C TYR A 177 11.57 -2.03 -0.68
N ILE A 178 11.45 -1.28 0.41
CA ILE A 178 11.42 -1.84 1.76
C ILE A 178 9.97 -2.00 2.21
N LEU A 179 9.59 -3.19 2.64
CA LEU A 179 8.27 -3.43 3.22
C LEU A 179 8.39 -3.46 4.76
N HIS A 180 7.81 -2.46 5.41
CA HIS A 180 7.52 -2.58 6.84
C HIS A 180 6.48 -3.68 7.05
N CYS A 181 6.66 -4.53 8.07
CA CYS A 181 5.71 -5.59 8.41
C CYS A 181 5.88 -6.06 9.86
N THR A 182 4.85 -6.70 10.39
CA THR A 182 4.85 -7.40 11.70
C THR A 182 4.75 -8.90 11.44
N THR A 183 5.67 -9.69 12.01
CA THR A 183 5.75 -11.14 11.78
C THR A 183 4.92 -11.91 12.81
N GLU A 184 3.62 -11.68 12.82
CA GLU A 184 2.59 -12.40 13.55
C GLU A 184 1.40 -12.63 12.61
N TYR A 185 0.74 -13.80 12.68
CA TYR A 185 -0.30 -14.23 11.73
C TYR A 185 -1.55 -14.77 12.42
N PRO A 186 -2.58 -13.93 12.69
CA PRO A 186 -2.69 -12.51 12.37
C PRO A 186 -1.95 -11.60 13.36
N ALA A 187 -1.47 -10.46 12.85
CA ALA A 187 -0.90 -9.38 13.66
C ALA A 187 -2.02 -8.55 14.32
N LEU A 188 -1.77 -8.08 15.54
CA LEU A 188 -2.67 -7.12 16.20
C LEU A 188 -2.51 -5.72 15.59
N VAL A 189 -3.61 -5.04 15.31
CA VAL A 189 -3.60 -3.68 14.74
C VAL A 189 -2.82 -2.70 15.62
N SER A 190 -2.86 -2.87 16.96
CA SER A 190 -2.13 -2.04 17.92
C SER A 190 -0.60 -2.17 17.84
N GLU A 191 -0.08 -3.24 17.21
CA GLU A 191 1.35 -3.55 17.11
C GLU A 191 1.95 -3.19 15.74
N VAL A 192 1.14 -2.75 14.79
CA VAL A 192 1.55 -2.47 13.41
C VAL A 192 2.52 -1.31 13.28
N ASN A 193 2.33 -0.22 14.02
CA ASN A 193 3.16 0.99 13.97
C ASN A 193 3.42 1.52 12.55
N LEU A 194 2.38 1.84 11.78
CA LEU A 194 2.53 2.36 10.40
C LEU A 194 3.45 3.58 10.27
N LYS A 195 3.68 4.35 11.36
CA LYS A 195 4.62 5.47 11.35
C LYS A 195 6.08 5.03 11.15
N ALA A 196 6.41 3.77 11.42
CA ALA A 196 7.74 3.23 11.16
C ALA A 196 8.11 3.28 9.66
N MET A 197 7.13 3.29 8.76
CA MET A 197 7.37 3.49 7.32
C MET A 197 8.13 4.79 7.04
N ASP A 198 7.74 5.89 7.69
CA ASP A 198 8.39 7.20 7.52
C ASP A 198 9.82 7.19 8.06
N THR A 199 10.02 6.53 9.21
CA THR A 199 11.34 6.39 9.84
C THR A 199 12.29 5.57 8.98
N ILE A 200 11.80 4.45 8.42
CA ILE A 200 12.57 3.60 7.50
C ILE A 200 12.94 4.39 6.23
N ALA A 201 11.98 5.10 5.63
CA ALA A 201 12.23 5.91 4.44
C ALA A 201 13.27 7.00 4.70
N ALA A 202 13.18 7.71 5.82
CA ALA A 202 14.11 8.76 6.21
C ALA A 202 15.53 8.22 6.47
N ALA A 203 15.65 7.07 7.12
CA ALA A 203 16.95 6.47 7.47
C ALA A 203 17.67 5.84 6.27
N THR A 204 16.90 5.22 5.36
CA THR A 204 17.49 4.45 4.25
C THR A 204 17.54 5.22 2.93
N GLY A 205 16.70 6.22 2.73
CA GLY A 205 16.49 6.89 1.44
C GLY A 205 15.80 6.00 0.38
N CYS A 206 15.33 4.81 0.78
CA CYS A 206 14.61 3.89 -0.10
C CYS A 206 13.11 4.20 -0.13
N LYS A 207 12.43 3.71 -1.16
CA LYS A 207 10.96 3.72 -1.22
C LYS A 207 10.41 2.65 -0.28
N VAL A 208 9.35 2.99 0.47
CA VAL A 208 8.76 2.10 1.48
C VAL A 208 7.35 1.68 1.11
N GLY A 209 7.05 0.42 1.35
CA GLY A 209 5.74 -0.20 1.26
C GLY A 209 5.37 -0.89 2.57
N TYR A 210 4.34 -1.70 2.53
CA TYR A 210 3.84 -2.42 3.69
C TYR A 210 3.42 -3.84 3.33
N SER A 211 3.88 -4.82 4.13
CA SER A 211 3.39 -6.20 4.08
C SER A 211 2.47 -6.43 5.27
N ASP A 212 1.21 -6.68 5.01
CA ASP A 212 0.13 -6.66 6.00
C ASP A 212 -0.30 -8.05 6.44
N HIS A 213 -0.13 -8.34 7.71
CA HIS A 213 -0.56 -9.59 8.35
C HIS A 213 -1.73 -9.40 9.33
N THR A 214 -2.36 -8.21 9.36
CA THR A 214 -3.55 -7.95 10.17
C THR A 214 -4.80 -8.57 9.56
N MET A 215 -5.87 -8.68 10.32
CA MET A 215 -7.19 -9.02 9.78
C MET A 215 -7.79 -7.82 9.01
N GLY A 216 -8.58 -8.11 7.98
CA GLY A 216 -9.27 -7.08 7.19
C GLY A 216 -8.35 -6.27 6.28
N ILE A 217 -8.85 -5.14 5.79
CA ILE A 217 -8.20 -4.33 4.73
C ILE A 217 -7.76 -2.94 5.21
N ASP A 218 -8.16 -2.51 6.39
CA ASP A 218 -8.05 -1.12 6.87
C ASP A 218 -6.59 -0.66 6.95
N VAL A 219 -5.71 -1.53 7.45
CA VAL A 219 -4.29 -1.22 7.62
C VAL A 219 -3.58 -1.10 6.28
N SER A 220 -3.87 -1.99 5.31
CA SER A 220 -3.37 -1.91 3.94
C SER A 220 -3.78 -0.60 3.25
N VAL A 221 -5.06 -0.20 3.40
CA VAL A 221 -5.59 1.06 2.85
C VAL A 221 -4.93 2.27 3.50
N ALA A 222 -4.76 2.24 4.83
CA ALA A 222 -4.07 3.30 5.57
C ALA A 222 -2.59 3.42 5.16
N ALA A 223 -1.89 2.31 4.97
CA ALA A 223 -0.51 2.30 4.48
C ALA A 223 -0.40 2.92 3.08
N ALA A 224 -1.32 2.59 2.17
CA ALA A 224 -1.39 3.20 0.84
C ALA A 224 -1.65 4.72 0.91
N ALA A 225 -2.52 5.17 1.82
CA ALA A 225 -2.77 6.59 2.07
C ALA A 225 -1.55 7.32 2.62
N ARG A 226 -0.66 6.63 3.34
CA ARG A 226 0.62 7.14 3.84
C ARG A 226 1.75 7.11 2.82
N GLY A 227 1.49 6.69 1.59
CA GLY A 227 2.49 6.71 0.53
C GLY A 227 3.20 5.37 0.30
N ALA A 228 2.67 4.25 0.83
CA ALA A 228 3.21 2.94 0.51
C ALA A 228 3.25 2.73 -1.00
N VAL A 229 4.42 2.40 -1.54
CA VAL A 229 4.59 2.14 -2.98
C VAL A 229 4.33 0.68 -3.35
N VAL A 230 4.33 -0.21 -2.36
CA VAL A 230 3.97 -1.64 -2.49
C VAL A 230 3.11 -2.01 -1.31
N ILE A 231 2.00 -2.71 -1.55
CA ILE A 231 1.20 -3.39 -0.53
C ILE A 231 1.24 -4.88 -0.84
N GLU A 232 1.62 -5.67 0.16
CA GLU A 232 1.57 -7.13 0.11
C GLU A 232 0.57 -7.62 1.15
N LYS A 233 -0.31 -8.56 0.79
CA LYS A 233 -1.34 -9.08 1.69
C LYS A 233 -1.64 -10.53 1.37
N HIS A 234 -1.62 -11.38 2.40
CA HIS A 234 -2.04 -12.78 2.28
C HIS A 234 -3.50 -12.89 1.89
N PHE A 235 -3.78 -13.84 1.00
CA PHE A 235 -5.14 -14.20 0.64
C PHE A 235 -5.28 -15.73 0.46
N THR A 236 -6.49 -16.22 0.56
CA THR A 236 -6.87 -17.63 0.49
C THR A 236 -8.18 -17.79 -0.27
N LEU A 237 -8.52 -19.00 -0.64
CA LEU A 237 -9.86 -19.32 -1.17
C LEU A 237 -10.90 -19.39 -0.06
N ASP A 238 -10.49 -19.85 1.14
CA ASP A 238 -11.37 -19.98 2.31
C ASP A 238 -10.49 -20.00 3.58
N ARG A 239 -10.80 -19.13 4.54
CA ARG A 239 -10.06 -19.00 5.80
C ARG A 239 -10.17 -20.22 6.71
N SER A 240 -11.19 -21.03 6.53
CA SER A 240 -11.41 -22.25 7.31
C SER A 240 -10.55 -23.45 6.88
N LEU A 241 -9.83 -23.33 5.76
CA LEU A 241 -8.94 -24.37 5.28
C LEU A 241 -7.78 -24.62 6.26
N PRO A 242 -7.32 -25.87 6.38
CA PRO A 242 -6.17 -26.18 7.21
C PRO A 242 -4.88 -25.64 6.59
N GLY A 243 -4.09 -24.91 7.37
CA GLY A 243 -2.80 -24.36 6.92
C GLY A 243 -2.31 -23.24 7.84
N PRO A 244 -1.02 -22.90 7.77
CA PRO A 244 -0.43 -21.94 8.72
C PRO A 244 -0.91 -20.49 8.49
N ASP A 245 -1.25 -20.10 7.24
CA ASP A 245 -1.47 -18.70 6.88
C ASP A 245 -2.95 -18.36 6.56
N HIS A 246 -3.81 -19.37 6.35
CA HIS A 246 -5.22 -19.17 6.02
C HIS A 246 -5.96 -18.24 7.03
N PRO A 247 -5.80 -18.41 8.36
CA PRO A 247 -6.54 -17.58 9.33
C PRO A 247 -6.24 -16.07 9.23
N ALA A 248 -5.04 -15.69 8.80
CA ALA A 248 -4.62 -14.30 8.65
C ALA A 248 -4.86 -13.73 7.24
N SER A 249 -5.43 -14.54 6.34
CA SER A 249 -5.57 -14.21 4.91
C SER A 249 -6.92 -13.57 4.60
N LEU A 250 -6.95 -12.74 3.56
CA LEU A 250 -8.19 -12.24 2.96
C LEU A 250 -8.87 -13.33 2.12
N GLU A 251 -10.18 -13.35 2.10
CA GLU A 251 -10.94 -14.09 1.10
C GLU A 251 -11.07 -13.29 -0.22
N PRO A 252 -11.45 -13.91 -1.36
CA PRO A 252 -11.39 -13.26 -2.67
C PRO A 252 -12.15 -11.94 -2.76
N ASP A 253 -13.34 -11.85 -2.18
CA ASP A 253 -14.13 -10.61 -2.17
C ASP A 253 -13.48 -9.50 -1.33
N GLU A 254 -12.83 -9.85 -0.23
CA GLU A 254 -12.09 -8.90 0.62
C GLU A 254 -10.84 -8.41 -0.11
N LEU A 255 -10.10 -9.29 -0.80
CA LEU A 255 -8.97 -8.92 -1.63
C LEU A 255 -9.38 -7.91 -2.71
N LYS A 256 -10.49 -8.17 -3.40
CA LYS A 256 -11.04 -7.27 -4.41
C LYS A 256 -11.43 -5.92 -3.81
N GLN A 257 -12.08 -5.92 -2.64
CA GLN A 257 -12.43 -4.69 -1.92
C GLN A 257 -11.18 -3.90 -1.54
N MET A 258 -10.12 -4.55 -1.05
CA MET A 258 -8.84 -3.92 -0.73
C MET A 258 -8.23 -3.24 -1.95
N VAL A 259 -8.15 -3.95 -3.07
CA VAL A 259 -7.61 -3.41 -4.33
C VAL A 259 -8.39 -2.17 -4.76
N ILE A 260 -9.73 -2.24 -4.78
CA ILE A 260 -10.60 -1.10 -5.14
C ILE A 260 -10.38 0.07 -4.19
N ALA A 261 -10.33 -0.17 -2.88
CA ALA A 261 -10.13 0.88 -1.87
C ALA A 261 -8.77 1.57 -2.04
N ILE A 262 -7.69 0.81 -2.21
CA ILE A 262 -6.35 1.36 -2.46
C ILE A 262 -6.33 2.21 -3.72
N ARG A 263 -6.89 1.72 -4.84
CA ARG A 263 -6.95 2.49 -6.10
C ARG A 263 -7.77 3.78 -5.96
N ASN A 264 -8.84 3.76 -5.18
CA ASN A 264 -9.64 4.95 -4.89
C ASN A 264 -8.86 5.97 -4.05
N VAL A 265 -8.18 5.52 -3.00
CA VAL A 265 -7.32 6.37 -2.16
C VAL A 265 -6.23 7.02 -3.01
N GLN A 266 -5.52 6.27 -3.84
CA GLN A 266 -4.47 6.80 -4.71
C GLN A 266 -4.98 7.91 -5.65
N ARG A 267 -6.18 7.75 -6.21
CA ARG A 267 -6.81 8.80 -7.04
C ARG A 267 -7.21 10.03 -6.21
N ALA A 268 -7.53 9.84 -4.93
CA ALA A 268 -7.96 10.91 -4.04
C ALA A 268 -6.82 11.73 -3.44
N LEU A 269 -5.59 11.19 -3.38
CA LEU A 269 -4.43 11.88 -2.78
C LEU A 269 -4.09 13.21 -3.48
N GLY A 270 -4.24 13.30 -4.80
CA GLY A 270 -4.01 14.53 -5.55
C GLY A 270 -2.54 15.00 -5.58
N ASP A 271 -2.37 16.31 -5.74
CA ASP A 271 -1.06 16.98 -5.85
C ASP A 271 -0.66 17.82 -4.62
N GLY A 272 -1.45 17.76 -3.55
CA GLY A 272 -1.23 18.53 -2.32
C GLY A 272 -1.54 20.04 -2.44
N VAL A 273 -1.87 20.55 -3.61
CA VAL A 273 -2.17 21.99 -3.81
C VAL A 273 -3.63 22.26 -3.50
N LYS A 274 -3.91 23.09 -2.48
CA LYS A 274 -5.28 23.49 -2.16
C LYS A 274 -5.81 24.52 -3.16
N LYS A 275 -6.61 24.06 -4.09
CA LYS A 275 -7.32 24.86 -5.10
C LYS A 275 -8.73 24.27 -5.32
N PRO A 276 -9.66 25.04 -5.94
CA PRO A 276 -10.92 24.45 -6.37
C PRO A 276 -10.66 23.28 -7.33
N ALA A 277 -11.23 22.10 -7.03
CA ALA A 277 -10.94 20.86 -7.73
C ALA A 277 -11.49 20.82 -9.17
N SER A 278 -12.54 21.60 -9.45
CA SER A 278 -13.22 21.56 -10.74
C SER A 278 -13.90 22.90 -11.08
N ALA A 279 -14.22 23.10 -12.36
CA ALA A 279 -15.04 24.22 -12.80
C ALA A 279 -16.41 24.26 -12.10
N ARG A 280 -16.98 23.08 -11.76
CA ARG A 280 -18.23 22.96 -11.00
C ARG A 280 -18.09 23.52 -9.59
N GLU A 281 -17.01 23.19 -8.87
CA GLU A 281 -16.75 23.77 -7.54
C GLU A 281 -16.46 25.27 -7.61
N CYS A 282 -15.78 25.73 -8.68
CA CYS A 282 -15.60 27.17 -8.94
C CYS A 282 -16.95 27.89 -9.11
N GLY A 283 -17.91 27.29 -9.82
CA GLY A 283 -19.27 27.82 -9.99
C GLY A 283 -20.00 27.99 -8.65
N ASN A 284 -19.83 27.07 -7.74
CA ASN A 284 -20.42 27.14 -6.40
C ASN A 284 -19.95 28.35 -5.58
N ARG A 285 -18.76 28.89 -5.87
CA ARG A 285 -18.27 30.12 -5.24
C ARG A 285 -19.25 31.29 -5.38
N ASN A 286 -19.74 31.51 -6.62
CA ASN A 286 -20.61 32.64 -6.92
C ASN A 286 -21.97 32.52 -6.22
N VAL A 287 -22.44 31.30 -6.02
CA VAL A 287 -23.72 31.04 -5.38
C VAL A 287 -23.61 31.03 -3.85
N ALA A 288 -22.57 30.41 -3.32
CA ALA A 288 -22.47 30.14 -1.87
C ALA A 288 -21.72 31.20 -1.07
N ARG A 289 -20.80 31.94 -1.68
CA ARG A 289 -20.09 33.03 -1.02
C ARG A 289 -20.98 34.26 -0.90
N LYS A 290 -20.60 35.19 -0.03
CA LYS A 290 -21.31 36.43 0.20
C LYS A 290 -20.57 37.61 -0.46
N SER A 291 -21.31 38.66 -0.74
CA SER A 291 -20.80 39.98 -1.09
C SER A 291 -21.25 41.01 -0.04
N ILE A 292 -20.59 42.15 -0.01
CA ILE A 292 -21.04 43.32 0.74
C ILE A 292 -22.29 43.88 0.06
N VAL A 293 -23.36 44.06 0.83
CA VAL A 293 -24.65 44.61 0.37
C VAL A 293 -25.15 45.69 1.32
N ALA A 294 -26.04 46.52 0.83
CA ALA A 294 -26.75 47.51 1.69
C ALA A 294 -27.69 46.75 2.67
N SER A 295 -27.61 47.08 3.97
CA SER A 295 -28.52 46.56 5.00
C SER A 295 -29.85 47.28 5.03
N ARG A 296 -29.91 48.51 4.48
CA ARG A 296 -31.07 49.40 4.30
C ARG A 296 -30.87 50.27 3.06
N HIS A 297 -31.80 51.14 2.77
CA HIS A 297 -31.60 52.15 1.73
C HIS A 297 -30.43 53.07 2.13
N ILE A 298 -29.52 53.34 1.19
CA ILE A 298 -28.38 54.25 1.27
C ILE A 298 -28.54 55.30 0.18
N ALA A 299 -28.55 56.58 0.52
CA ALA A 299 -28.70 57.66 -0.47
C ALA A 299 -27.38 57.90 -1.23
N ALA A 300 -27.46 58.46 -2.45
CA ALA A 300 -26.28 58.96 -3.13
C ALA A 300 -25.60 60.07 -2.28
N GLY A 301 -24.28 60.01 -2.11
CA GLY A 301 -23.51 60.90 -1.24
C GLY A 301 -23.45 60.45 0.24
N GLU A 302 -24.20 59.44 0.67
CA GLU A 302 -24.12 58.86 2.02
C GLU A 302 -22.83 58.07 2.22
N VAL A 303 -22.25 58.15 3.42
CA VAL A 303 -21.04 57.35 3.76
C VAL A 303 -21.42 55.95 4.14
N PHE A 304 -20.69 54.93 3.62
CA PHE A 304 -20.82 53.56 4.05
C PHE A 304 -20.30 53.35 5.46
N THR A 305 -21.14 52.75 6.33
CA THR A 305 -20.84 52.50 7.74
C THR A 305 -21.12 51.02 8.05
N GLU A 306 -20.66 50.55 9.20
CA GLU A 306 -20.96 49.19 9.68
C GLU A 306 -22.47 48.93 9.88
N GLU A 307 -23.24 50.02 10.15
CA GLU A 307 -24.69 49.93 10.40
C GLU A 307 -25.51 49.84 9.08
N ASN A 308 -25.04 50.48 7.99
CA ASN A 308 -25.77 50.49 6.72
C ASN A 308 -25.28 49.41 5.72
N LEU A 309 -24.28 48.62 6.10
CA LEU A 309 -23.75 47.50 5.32
C LEU A 309 -24.03 46.17 6.00
N THR A 310 -24.11 45.13 5.20
CA THR A 310 -24.16 43.72 5.65
C THR A 310 -23.58 42.81 4.60
N THR A 311 -23.59 41.50 4.84
CA THR A 311 -23.10 40.51 3.86
C THR A 311 -24.16 39.47 3.53
N LYS A 312 -24.53 39.35 2.25
CA LYS A 312 -25.50 38.36 1.75
C LYS A 312 -24.95 37.67 0.49
N ARG A 313 -25.52 36.50 0.18
CA ARG A 313 -25.31 35.86 -1.13
C ARG A 313 -26.01 36.66 -2.22
N PRO A 314 -25.47 36.63 -3.47
CA PRO A 314 -24.41 35.84 -4.04
C PRO A 314 -23.01 36.44 -3.83
N GLY A 315 -21.97 35.67 -4.17
CA GLY A 315 -20.56 36.08 -4.09
C GLY A 315 -20.04 36.75 -5.38
N THR A 316 -20.89 37.49 -6.07
CA THR A 316 -20.58 38.13 -7.36
C THR A 316 -20.18 39.60 -7.24
N GLY A 317 -20.37 40.23 -6.06
CA GLY A 317 -19.99 41.59 -5.76
C GLY A 317 -18.68 41.70 -4.95
N ILE A 318 -18.50 42.77 -4.21
CA ILE A 318 -17.30 43.01 -3.41
C ILE A 318 -17.19 41.96 -2.31
N ASN A 319 -16.01 41.30 -2.28
CA ASN A 319 -15.70 40.27 -1.27
C ASN A 319 -15.75 40.89 0.12
N PRO A 320 -16.49 40.32 1.10
CA PRO A 320 -16.53 40.80 2.48
C PRO A 320 -15.17 40.95 3.17
N MET A 321 -14.13 40.26 2.77
CA MET A 321 -12.77 40.44 3.28
C MET A 321 -12.18 41.84 2.95
N ARG A 322 -12.83 42.61 2.08
CA ARG A 322 -12.47 43.96 1.74
C ARG A 322 -13.36 44.99 2.48
N TRP A 323 -13.92 44.61 3.63
CA TRP A 323 -14.85 45.39 4.41
C TRP A 323 -14.30 46.80 4.76
N GLU A 324 -13.09 46.85 5.30
CA GLU A 324 -12.40 48.07 5.68
C GLU A 324 -12.08 49.01 4.50
N GLU A 325 -12.02 48.46 3.29
CA GLU A 325 -11.85 49.27 2.07
C GLU A 325 -13.14 49.96 1.63
N VAL A 326 -14.30 49.47 2.11
CA VAL A 326 -15.64 50.00 1.77
C VAL A 326 -16.15 50.96 2.81
N VAL A 327 -16.02 50.61 4.09
CA VAL A 327 -16.43 51.47 5.21
C VAL A 327 -15.69 52.80 5.12
N GLY A 328 -16.42 53.91 5.33
CA GLY A 328 -15.89 55.29 5.22
C GLY A 328 -15.87 55.88 3.83
N LYS A 329 -16.16 55.07 2.76
CA LYS A 329 -16.33 55.62 1.42
C LYS A 329 -17.72 56.15 1.17
N THR A 330 -17.85 57.04 0.19
CA THR A 330 -19.12 57.69 -0.18
C THR A 330 -19.81 56.94 -1.31
N ALA A 331 -21.11 56.72 -1.14
CA ALA A 331 -21.95 56.07 -2.14
C ALA A 331 -22.08 57.00 -3.40
N LYS A 332 -21.64 56.53 -4.54
CA LYS A 332 -21.71 57.26 -5.82
C LYS A 332 -23.13 57.30 -6.43
N ARG A 333 -23.98 56.36 -6.01
CA ARG A 333 -25.40 56.26 -6.37
C ARG A 333 -26.22 55.85 -5.16
N ALA A 334 -27.52 55.90 -5.27
CA ALA A 334 -28.39 55.29 -4.27
C ALA A 334 -28.37 53.74 -4.37
N PHE A 335 -28.47 53.08 -3.22
CA PHE A 335 -28.58 51.62 -3.09
C PHE A 335 -29.87 51.28 -2.35
N ALA A 336 -30.68 50.38 -2.88
CA ALA A 336 -31.79 49.80 -2.15
C ALA A 336 -31.28 48.76 -1.13
N GLU A 337 -32.11 48.39 -0.18
CA GLU A 337 -31.80 47.27 0.73
C GLU A 337 -31.51 46.00 -0.12
N ASN A 338 -30.44 45.30 0.25
CA ASN A 338 -29.90 44.11 -0.44
C ASN A 338 -29.18 44.35 -1.78
N ASP A 339 -29.06 45.59 -2.24
CA ASP A 339 -28.21 45.87 -3.42
C ASP A 339 -26.76 45.53 -3.15
N LEU A 340 -26.05 44.94 -4.12
CA LEU A 340 -24.62 44.78 -4.09
C LEU A 340 -23.92 46.14 -4.10
N ILE A 341 -23.00 46.37 -3.16
CA ILE A 341 -22.22 47.58 -3.12
C ILE A 341 -21.22 47.67 -4.28
N GLU A 342 -21.09 48.85 -4.87
CA GLU A 342 -20.11 49.23 -5.89
C GLU A 342 -19.36 50.48 -5.37
N LEU A 343 -18.03 50.61 -5.72
CA LEU A 343 -17.17 51.75 -5.33
C LEU A 343 -16.90 52.69 -6.47
#